data_e5e5a376f9f66402245142471d1ec23a
#
_entry.id   e5e5a376f9f66402245142471d1ec23a
#
_cell.length_a   1.000
_cell.length_b   1.000
_cell.length_c   1.000
_cell.angle_alpha   90.00
_cell.angle_beta   90.00
_cell.angle_gamma   90.00
#
_symmetry.space_group_name_H-M   'P 1'
#
loop_
_entity.id
_entity.type
_entity.pdbx_description
1 polymer ?
#
loop_
_entity_poly.entity_id
_entity_poly.type
_entity_poly.pdbx_seq_one_letter_code
_entity_poly.pdbx_strand_id
1 'polypeptide(L)'
;MPDINPHALRAAESGVFDMARIAAFTENHARSGGRDSLSRYYTARYGRVVFEKSLREHIVFSDHSLATDSVFAEMHLVSCRNVLIYFDRELQNRALGLFREALCHRGFLGLGSKESLRFSAHAEAFEDFVLEDRIYRKRAGL
;
A
#
# COMPACT_ATOMS: atom_id res chain seq x y z
N MET A 1 -8.25 0.62 -2.08
CA MET A 1 -7.52 0.01 -0.93
C MET A 1 -8.02 -1.41 -0.70
N PRO A 2 -7.40 -2.41 -1.28
CA PRO A 2 -7.81 -3.80 -1.09
C PRO A 2 -7.19 -4.40 0.17
N ASP A 3 -7.92 -5.27 0.82
CA ASP A 3 -7.47 -6.04 1.97
C ASP A 3 -8.32 -7.31 2.08
N ILE A 4 -7.75 -8.38 2.62
CA ILE A 4 -8.49 -9.62 2.84
C ILE A 4 -9.26 -9.60 4.16
N ASN A 5 -8.89 -8.72 5.09
CA ASN A 5 -9.49 -8.64 6.41
C ASN A 5 -10.63 -7.61 6.43
N PRO A 6 -11.90 -8.05 6.53
CA PRO A 6 -13.02 -7.11 6.54
C PRO A 6 -13.05 -6.20 7.78
N HIS A 7 -12.47 -6.62 8.89
CA HIS A 7 -12.37 -5.77 10.08
C HIS A 7 -11.38 -4.62 9.86
N ALA A 8 -10.24 -4.90 9.24
CA ALA A 8 -9.26 -3.87 8.88
C ALA A 8 -9.85 -2.87 7.89
N LEU A 9 -10.60 -3.35 6.90
CA LEU A 9 -11.29 -2.49 5.92
C LEU A 9 -12.31 -1.58 6.59
N ARG A 10 -13.11 -2.11 7.51
CA ARG A 10 -14.09 -1.29 8.25
C ARG A 10 -13.42 -0.23 9.11
N ALA A 11 -12.33 -0.59 9.80
CA ALA A 11 -11.56 0.36 10.60
C ALA A 11 -10.99 1.49 9.72
N ALA A 12 -10.41 1.14 8.58
CA ALA A 12 -9.85 2.12 7.64
C ALA A 12 -10.95 3.02 7.07
N GLU A 13 -12.09 2.45 6.70
CA GLU A 13 -13.23 3.19 6.14
C GLU A 13 -13.85 4.14 7.16
N SER A 14 -13.90 3.75 8.42
CA SER A 14 -14.43 4.59 9.51
C SER A 14 -13.58 5.83 9.77
N GLY A 15 -12.27 5.76 9.52
CA GLY A 15 -11.33 6.84 9.82
C GLY A 15 -11.12 7.08 11.31
N VAL A 16 -11.55 6.16 12.18
CA VAL A 16 -11.44 6.27 13.64
C VAL A 16 -10.26 5.45 14.14
N PHE A 17 -9.37 6.09 14.88
CA PHE A 17 -8.17 5.45 15.41
C PHE A 17 -7.97 5.81 16.88
N ASP A 18 -7.19 5.00 17.59
CA ASP A 18 -6.84 5.25 18.97
C ASP A 18 -5.90 6.45 19.07
N MET A 19 -6.17 7.36 20.02
CA MET A 19 -5.34 8.53 20.24
C MET A 19 -3.89 8.16 20.62
N ALA A 20 -3.68 7.00 21.22
CA ALA A 20 -2.34 6.53 21.58
C ALA A 20 -1.40 6.41 20.38
N ARG A 21 -1.95 6.27 19.16
CA ARG A 21 -1.15 6.15 17.93
C ARG A 21 -0.83 7.49 17.27
N ILE A 22 -1.44 8.57 17.70
CA ILE A 22 -1.36 9.85 17.00
C ILE A 22 0.05 10.46 17.03
N ALA A 23 0.83 10.20 18.09
CA ALA A 23 2.20 10.68 18.17
C ALA A 23 3.07 10.12 17.05
N ALA A 24 2.97 8.80 16.81
CA ALA A 24 3.68 8.14 15.72
C ALA A 24 3.21 8.63 14.35
N PHE A 25 1.91 8.80 14.17
CA PHE A 25 1.33 9.33 12.92
C PHE A 25 1.83 10.74 12.64
N THR A 26 1.88 11.59 13.64
CA THR A 26 2.35 12.98 13.52
C THR A 26 3.82 13.02 13.12
N GLU A 27 4.66 12.20 13.75
CA GLU A 27 6.07 12.11 13.41
C GLU A 27 6.28 11.62 11.99
N ASN A 28 5.57 10.58 11.59
CA ASN A 28 5.66 10.03 10.23
C ASN A 28 5.18 11.02 9.18
N HIS A 29 4.13 11.77 9.46
CA HIS A 29 3.62 12.82 8.58
C HIS A 29 4.69 13.90 8.35
N ALA A 30 5.34 14.37 9.42
CA ALA A 30 6.40 15.36 9.32
C ALA A 30 7.61 14.80 8.53
N ARG A 31 8.03 13.57 8.80
CA ARG A 31 9.14 12.93 8.09
C ARG A 31 8.86 12.71 6.60
N SER A 32 7.63 12.49 6.23
CA SER A 32 7.23 12.30 4.83
C SER A 32 7.14 13.59 4.02
N GLY A 33 7.43 14.73 4.64
CA GLY A 33 7.37 16.04 3.99
C GLY A 33 6.03 16.75 4.13
N GLY A 34 5.21 16.33 5.08
CA GLY A 34 3.95 17.02 5.38
C GLY A 34 4.20 18.46 5.77
N ARG A 35 3.53 19.42 5.10
CA ARG A 35 3.74 20.85 5.29
C ARG A 35 2.89 21.43 6.41
N ASP A 36 1.66 20.92 6.53
CA ASP A 36 0.72 21.35 7.55
C ASP A 36 0.78 20.43 8.75
N SER A 37 0.24 20.87 9.89
CA SER A 37 0.08 20.02 11.05
C SER A 37 -0.92 18.89 10.74
N LEU A 38 -0.60 17.66 11.14
CA LEU A 38 -1.53 16.53 11.00
C LEU A 38 -2.86 16.80 11.70
N SER A 39 -2.84 17.59 12.78
CA SER A 39 -4.04 17.95 13.55
C SER A 39 -5.11 18.69 12.74
N ARG A 40 -4.75 19.26 11.58
CA ARG A 40 -5.72 19.86 10.65
C ARG A 40 -6.66 18.84 10.04
N TYR A 41 -6.29 17.57 10.04
CA TYR A 41 -7.00 16.53 9.31
C TYR A 41 -7.75 15.58 10.22
N TYR A 42 -7.75 15.81 11.54
CA TYR A 42 -8.51 14.98 12.47
C TYR A 42 -9.14 15.80 13.59
N THR A 43 -10.16 15.22 14.22
CA THR A 43 -10.78 15.72 15.45
C THR A 43 -10.56 14.69 16.55
N ALA A 44 -10.08 15.13 17.72
CA ALA A 44 -9.86 14.26 18.87
C ALA A 44 -11.07 14.31 19.80
N ARG A 45 -11.57 13.13 20.24
CA ARG A 45 -12.70 13.02 21.15
C ARG A 45 -12.72 11.66 21.83
N TYR A 46 -12.94 11.66 23.15
CA TYR A 46 -13.07 10.43 23.94
C TYR A 46 -11.93 9.42 23.77
N GLY A 47 -10.67 9.89 23.76
CA GLY A 47 -9.50 9.04 23.59
C GLY A 47 -9.30 8.49 22.18
N ARG A 48 -10.05 8.97 21.22
CA ARG A 48 -9.97 8.57 19.80
C ARG A 48 -9.77 9.77 18.90
N VAL A 49 -9.22 9.54 17.72
CA VAL A 49 -9.15 10.53 16.65
C VAL A 49 -10.00 10.09 15.48
N VAL A 50 -10.69 11.03 14.86
CA VAL A 50 -11.49 10.80 13.66
C VAL A 50 -10.91 11.67 12.56
N PHE A 51 -10.38 11.04 11.52
CA PHE A 51 -9.88 11.77 10.35
C PHE A 51 -11.02 12.31 9.51
N GLU A 52 -10.78 13.47 8.90
CA GLU A 52 -11.78 14.12 8.05
C GLU A 52 -12.28 13.21 6.95
N LYS A 53 -13.57 13.26 6.70
CA LYS A 53 -14.23 12.48 5.64
C LYS A 53 -13.65 12.77 4.27
N SER A 54 -13.22 14.01 4.01
CA SER A 54 -12.62 14.41 2.74
C SER A 54 -11.39 13.59 2.36
N LEU A 55 -10.64 13.08 3.34
CA LEU A 55 -9.47 12.23 3.08
C LEU A 55 -9.86 10.85 2.53
N ARG A 56 -11.10 10.44 2.73
CA ARG A 56 -11.60 9.10 2.34
C ARG A 56 -12.45 9.12 1.07
N GLU A 57 -12.83 10.29 0.59
CA GLU A 57 -13.74 10.44 -0.56
C GLU A 57 -13.22 9.78 -1.83
N HIS A 58 -11.90 9.75 -2.01
CA HIS A 58 -11.28 9.17 -3.20
C HIS A 58 -10.64 7.80 -2.95
N ILE A 59 -10.98 7.16 -1.84
CA ILE A 59 -10.48 5.82 -1.50
C ILE A 59 -11.63 4.82 -1.64
N VAL A 60 -11.40 3.79 -2.45
CA VAL A 60 -12.31 2.65 -2.55
C VAL A 60 -11.74 1.52 -1.69
N PHE A 61 -12.54 1.05 -0.73
CA PHE A 61 -12.18 -0.05 0.14
C PHE A 61 -12.77 -1.34 -0.43
N SER A 62 -11.96 -2.37 -0.59
CA SER A 62 -12.35 -3.58 -1.31
C SER A 62 -11.78 -4.83 -0.63
N ASP A 63 -12.62 -5.83 -0.43
CA ASP A 63 -12.20 -7.16 -0.02
C ASP A 63 -11.53 -7.83 -1.22
N HIS A 64 -10.25 -8.24 -1.07
CA HIS A 64 -9.45 -8.76 -2.17
C HIS A 64 -8.37 -9.70 -1.67
N SER A 65 -8.20 -10.84 -2.35
CA SER A 65 -7.18 -11.84 -2.03
C SER A 65 -6.16 -11.95 -3.16
N LEU A 66 -4.89 -11.75 -2.84
CA LEU A 66 -3.78 -11.95 -3.78
C LEU A 66 -3.60 -13.43 -4.15
N ALA A 67 -4.12 -14.34 -3.33
CA ALA A 67 -3.98 -15.77 -3.56
C ALA A 67 -4.93 -16.30 -4.64
N THR A 68 -6.11 -15.71 -4.77
CA THR A 68 -7.20 -16.25 -5.59
C THR A 68 -7.76 -15.31 -6.63
N ASP A 69 -7.66 -13.99 -6.41
CA ASP A 69 -8.27 -13.02 -7.29
C ASP A 69 -7.42 -12.75 -8.52
N SER A 70 -8.05 -12.20 -9.55
CA SER A 70 -7.39 -11.73 -10.77
C SER A 70 -7.17 -10.22 -10.76
N VAL A 71 -6.54 -9.68 -11.80
CA VAL A 71 -6.35 -8.24 -11.97
C VAL A 71 -7.69 -7.54 -11.98
N PHE A 72 -7.82 -6.49 -11.19
CA PHE A 72 -9.08 -5.77 -11.00
C PHE A 72 -9.08 -4.34 -11.57
N ALA A 73 -7.92 -3.76 -11.87
CA ALA A 73 -7.82 -2.41 -12.45
C ALA A 73 -6.41 -2.13 -12.96
N GLU A 74 -6.28 -1.12 -13.81
CA GLU A 74 -4.98 -0.58 -14.19
C GLU A 74 -4.53 0.46 -13.17
N MET A 75 -3.28 0.35 -12.71
CA MET A 75 -2.73 1.16 -11.64
C MET A 75 -1.45 1.87 -12.08
N HIS A 76 -1.23 3.06 -11.53
CA HIS A 76 0.03 3.80 -11.68
C HIS A 76 1.01 3.47 -10.57
N LEU A 77 0.50 3.09 -9.40
CA LEU A 77 1.28 2.70 -8.25
C LEU A 77 0.60 1.54 -7.53
N VAL A 78 1.37 0.51 -7.21
CA VAL A 78 0.95 -0.56 -6.31
C VAL A 78 1.86 -0.53 -5.09
N SER A 79 1.28 -0.44 -3.91
CA SER A 79 1.99 -0.56 -2.65
C SER A 79 1.55 -1.86 -1.96
N CYS A 80 2.48 -2.82 -1.86
CA CYS A 80 2.24 -4.09 -1.19
C CYS A 80 3.37 -4.34 -0.21
N ARG A 81 3.18 -3.90 1.03
CA ARG A 81 4.23 -3.92 2.03
C ARG A 81 3.92 -4.90 3.15
N ASN A 82 4.92 -5.74 3.47
CA ASN A 82 4.85 -6.68 4.59
C ASN A 82 3.72 -7.72 4.45
N VAL A 83 3.46 -8.13 3.21
CA VAL A 83 2.47 -9.17 2.88
C VAL A 83 3.13 -10.39 2.28
N LEU A 84 4.05 -10.20 1.33
CA LEU A 84 4.72 -11.28 0.61
C LEU A 84 5.59 -12.16 1.54
N ILE A 85 6.02 -11.62 2.67
CA ILE A 85 6.79 -12.36 3.67
C ILE A 85 6.04 -13.56 4.25
N TYR A 86 4.70 -13.56 4.14
CA TYR A 86 3.87 -14.67 4.62
C TYR A 86 3.59 -15.71 3.53
N PHE A 87 4.06 -15.49 2.31
CA PHE A 87 3.79 -16.34 1.15
C PHE A 87 4.99 -17.22 0.82
N ASP A 88 4.72 -18.45 0.34
CA ASP A 88 5.75 -19.25 -0.30
C ASP A 88 6.16 -18.65 -1.66
N ARG A 89 7.17 -19.21 -2.29
CA ARG A 89 7.70 -18.66 -3.55
C ARG A 89 6.67 -18.68 -4.67
N GLU A 90 5.88 -19.72 -4.77
CA GLU A 90 4.85 -19.85 -5.81
C GLU A 90 3.81 -18.74 -5.67
N LEU A 91 3.33 -18.51 -4.45
CA LEU A 91 2.32 -17.49 -4.17
C LEU A 91 2.90 -16.07 -4.32
N GLN A 92 4.16 -15.88 -3.95
CA GLN A 92 4.86 -14.61 -4.20
C GLN A 92 4.93 -14.30 -5.69
N ASN A 93 5.30 -15.29 -6.52
CA ASN A 93 5.35 -15.12 -7.97
C ASN A 93 3.97 -14.81 -8.55
N ARG A 94 2.93 -15.45 -8.05
CA ARG A 94 1.56 -15.15 -8.46
C ARG A 94 1.18 -13.70 -8.14
N ALA A 95 1.45 -13.25 -6.93
CA ALA A 95 1.14 -11.88 -6.51
C ALA A 95 1.91 -10.85 -7.35
N LEU A 96 3.20 -11.07 -7.56
CA LEU A 96 4.03 -10.18 -8.38
C LEU A 96 3.58 -10.18 -9.83
N GLY A 97 3.10 -11.28 -10.35
CA GLY A 97 2.49 -11.36 -11.68
C GLY A 97 1.23 -10.53 -11.78
N LEU A 98 0.38 -10.55 -10.75
CA LEU A 98 -0.81 -9.69 -10.70
C LEU A 98 -0.42 -8.21 -10.70
N PHE A 99 0.59 -7.83 -9.94
CA PHE A 99 1.06 -6.44 -9.91
C PHE A 99 1.61 -6.01 -11.24
N ARG A 100 2.38 -6.88 -11.90
CA ARG A 100 2.90 -6.62 -13.24
C ARG A 100 1.77 -6.36 -14.25
N GLU A 101 0.73 -7.16 -14.21
CA GLU A 101 -0.43 -6.98 -15.08
C GLU A 101 -1.22 -5.71 -14.74
N ALA A 102 -1.40 -5.42 -13.45
CA ALA A 102 -2.16 -4.26 -12.99
C ALA A 102 -1.46 -2.93 -13.27
N LEU A 103 -0.14 -2.92 -13.25
CA LEU A 103 0.63 -1.69 -13.46
C LEU A 103 0.68 -1.29 -14.92
N CYS A 104 0.44 -0.01 -15.19
CA CYS A 104 0.69 0.57 -16.50
C CYS A 104 2.19 0.62 -16.77
N HIS A 105 2.57 0.85 -18.04
CA HIS A 105 3.98 1.04 -18.41
C HIS A 105 4.58 2.18 -17.59
N ARG A 106 5.75 1.96 -17.01
CA ARG A 106 6.45 2.90 -16.13
C ARG A 106 5.73 3.18 -14.82
N GLY A 107 4.78 2.34 -14.44
CA GLY A 107 4.15 2.38 -13.12
C GLY A 107 5.11 1.91 -12.03
N PHE A 108 4.81 2.22 -10.79
CA PHE A 108 5.68 1.95 -9.64
C PHE A 108 5.13 0.86 -8.75
N LEU A 109 6.05 0.04 -8.21
CA LEU A 109 5.75 -0.98 -7.22
C LEU A 109 6.56 -0.71 -5.96
N GLY A 110 5.89 -0.54 -4.83
CA GLY A 110 6.52 -0.41 -3.52
C GLY A 110 6.34 -1.68 -2.69
N LEU A 111 7.44 -2.25 -2.20
CA LEU A 111 7.46 -3.41 -1.33
C LEU A 111 7.94 -3.03 0.08
N GLY A 112 7.79 -3.94 1.03
CA GLY A 112 8.31 -3.76 2.39
C GLY A 112 9.83 -3.93 2.44
N SER A 113 10.45 -3.46 3.52
CA SER A 113 11.91 -3.45 3.67
C SER A 113 12.57 -4.83 3.61
N LYS A 114 11.82 -5.89 3.94
CA LYS A 114 12.28 -7.28 3.92
C LYS A 114 11.82 -8.06 2.70
N GLU A 115 11.25 -7.39 1.73
CA GLU A 115 10.71 -7.98 0.51
C GLU A 115 11.52 -7.55 -0.70
N SER A 116 11.55 -8.38 -1.74
CA SER A 116 12.33 -8.10 -2.94
C SER A 116 11.77 -8.83 -4.16
N LEU A 117 11.97 -8.23 -5.33
CA LEU A 117 11.70 -8.87 -6.62
C LEU A 117 12.83 -9.81 -7.07
N ARG A 118 13.98 -9.75 -6.42
CA ARG A 118 15.26 -10.25 -6.94
C ARG A 118 15.24 -11.69 -7.42
N PHE A 119 14.52 -12.56 -6.73
CA PHE A 119 14.46 -13.99 -7.08
C PHE A 119 13.12 -14.41 -7.67
N SER A 120 12.30 -13.45 -8.09
CA SER A 120 11.00 -13.75 -8.70
C SER A 120 11.13 -13.97 -10.20
N ALA A 121 10.14 -14.67 -10.76
CA ALA A 121 10.02 -14.86 -12.21
C ALA A 121 9.73 -13.53 -12.95
N HIS A 122 9.35 -12.48 -12.24
CA HIS A 122 8.97 -11.18 -12.81
C HIS A 122 10.03 -10.09 -12.62
N ALA A 123 11.19 -10.42 -12.06
CA ALA A 123 12.23 -9.44 -11.74
C ALA A 123 12.66 -8.61 -12.96
N GLU A 124 12.75 -9.24 -14.13
CA GLU A 124 13.19 -8.57 -15.37
C GLU A 124 12.19 -7.56 -15.91
N ALA A 125 10.92 -7.66 -15.50
CA ALA A 125 9.89 -6.71 -15.91
C ALA A 125 10.01 -5.36 -15.21
N PHE A 126 10.86 -5.27 -14.19
CA PHE A 126 11.04 -4.09 -13.36
C PHE A 126 12.48 -3.63 -13.34
N GLU A 127 12.67 -2.35 -13.12
CA GLU A 127 13.99 -1.76 -12.84
C GLU A 127 13.97 -1.13 -11.44
N ASP A 128 15.13 -1.09 -10.80
CA ASP A 128 15.27 -0.43 -9.51
C ASP A 128 15.03 1.08 -9.69
N PHE A 129 14.24 1.67 -8.82
CA PHE A 129 14.01 3.10 -8.80
C PHE A 129 14.58 3.74 -7.54
N VAL A 130 14.13 3.31 -6.38
CA VAL A 130 14.75 3.61 -5.09
C VAL A 130 14.93 2.27 -4.37
N LEU A 131 16.07 1.63 -4.61
CA LEU A 131 16.29 0.26 -4.15
C LEU A 131 16.31 0.13 -2.62
N GLU A 132 16.88 1.09 -1.93
CA GLU A 132 16.92 1.10 -0.46
C GLU A 132 15.52 1.14 0.18
N ASP A 133 14.55 1.75 -0.50
CA ASP A 133 13.16 1.80 -0.07
C ASP A 133 12.28 0.73 -0.74
N ARG A 134 12.88 -0.17 -1.51
CA ARG A 134 12.20 -1.24 -2.25
C ARG A 134 11.13 -0.70 -3.20
N ILE A 135 11.43 0.39 -3.90
CA ILE A 135 10.56 0.96 -4.92
C ILE A 135 11.15 0.62 -6.30
N TYR A 136 10.31 0.00 -7.12
CA TYR A 136 10.66 -0.46 -8.46
C TYR A 136 9.77 0.21 -9.48
N ARG A 137 10.25 0.32 -10.71
CA ARG A 137 9.46 0.86 -11.82
C ARG A 137 9.31 -0.20 -12.90
N LYS A 138 8.08 -0.39 -13.38
CA LYS A 138 7.82 -1.32 -14.48
C LYS A 138 8.47 -0.79 -15.77
N ARG A 139 9.20 -1.65 -16.47
CA ARG A 139 9.85 -1.31 -17.73
C ARG A 139 8.81 -1.04 -18.80
N ALA A 140 9.09 -0.06 -19.66
CA ALA A 140 8.25 0.22 -20.83
C ALA A 140 8.36 -0.91 -21.83
N GLY A 141 7.24 -1.29 -22.46
CA GLY A 141 7.22 -2.27 -23.54
C GLY A 141 7.27 -3.73 -23.11
N LEU A 142 7.14 -4.02 -21.82
CA LEU A 142 7.11 -5.39 -21.31
C LEU A 142 5.73 -5.80 -20.81
#